data_93a847bbd6ba98b09cbab3e53d350462
#
_entry.id   93a847bbd6ba98b09cbab3e53d350462
#
_cell.length_a   1.000
_cell.length_b   1.000
_cell.length_c   1.000
_cell.angle_alpha   90.00
_cell.angle_beta   90.00
_cell.angle_gamma   90.00
#
_symmetry.space_group_name_H-M   'P 1'
#
loop_
_entity.id
_entity.type
_entity.pdbx_description
1 polymer ?
#
loop_
_entity_poly.entity_id
_entity_poly.type
_entity_poly.pdbx_seq_one_letter_code
_entity_poly.pdbx_strand_id
1 'polypeptide(L)'
;MNNIVIFKIGAIFIIILSFFWLFVFGPFYDDIVIQLAVFIVVMGWNVLRFSLQETISLLKFCLPFVLSLFVFGLIFQFIQLLGRTDWLQDTLIKCLVFPSSLIFLKILLTYITYLDILNLPISMKKRIGLITMKSAFQKGEKIMRRFSWYLNTYSDLRSESRIKSEMKKYACLIIALYLYLYEEI
;
A
#
# COMPACT_ATOMS: atom_id res chain seq x y z
N MET A 1 29.75 2.39 10.92
CA MET A 1 28.30 2.34 11.21
C MET A 1 27.43 2.42 9.96
N ASN A 2 27.75 3.25 8.97
CA ASN A 2 26.96 3.40 7.72
C ASN A 2 26.85 2.12 6.87
N ASN A 3 27.90 1.27 6.83
CA ASN A 3 27.90 0.07 5.99
C ASN A 3 26.85 -0.97 6.38
N ILE A 4 26.59 -1.13 7.68
CA ILE A 4 25.57 -2.07 8.19
C ILE A 4 24.16 -1.63 7.77
N VAL A 5 23.89 -0.33 7.83
CA VAL A 5 22.60 0.23 7.41
C VAL A 5 22.39 0.07 5.91
N ILE A 6 23.39 0.35 5.11
CA ILE A 6 23.34 0.16 3.65
C ILE A 6 23.10 -1.31 3.31
N PHE A 7 23.83 -2.23 3.96
CA PHE A 7 23.64 -3.66 3.77
C PHE A 7 22.23 -4.12 4.14
N LYS A 8 21.71 -3.68 5.28
CA LYS A 8 20.35 -4.00 5.75
C LYS A 8 19.28 -3.52 4.75
N ILE A 9 19.36 -2.27 4.31
CA ILE A 9 18.40 -1.72 3.35
C ILE A 9 18.55 -2.42 1.99
N GLY A 10 19.76 -2.70 1.55
CA GLY A 10 20.04 -3.46 0.33
C GLY A 10 19.45 -4.87 0.39
N ALA A 11 19.61 -5.58 1.51
CA ALA A 11 19.02 -6.91 1.70
C ALA A 11 17.50 -6.87 1.63
N ILE A 12 16.84 -5.91 2.30
CA ILE A 12 15.39 -5.75 2.25
C ILE A 12 14.94 -5.47 0.81
N PHE A 13 15.66 -4.62 0.08
CA PHE A 13 15.33 -4.31 -1.30
C PHE A 13 15.46 -5.52 -2.23
N ILE A 14 16.51 -6.34 -2.04
CA ILE A 14 16.68 -7.59 -2.78
C ILE A 14 15.53 -8.56 -2.48
N ILE A 15 15.11 -8.68 -1.22
CA ILE A 15 13.97 -9.53 -0.85
C ILE A 15 12.69 -9.05 -1.52
N ILE A 16 12.44 -7.74 -1.56
CA ILE A 16 11.28 -7.16 -2.25
C ILE A 16 11.35 -7.50 -3.75
N LEU A 17 12.47 -7.24 -4.40
CA LEU A 17 12.63 -7.53 -5.82
C LEU A 17 12.47 -9.02 -6.13
N SER A 18 13.04 -9.90 -5.29
CA SER A 18 12.92 -11.35 -5.45
C SER A 18 11.45 -11.81 -5.32
N PHE A 19 10.71 -11.26 -4.35
CA PHE A 19 9.29 -11.55 -4.20
C PHE A 19 8.50 -11.15 -5.45
N PHE A 20 8.68 -9.92 -5.92
CA PHE A 20 7.99 -9.44 -7.11
C PHE A 20 8.39 -10.23 -8.36
N TRP A 21 9.69 -10.53 -8.52
CA TRP A 21 10.18 -11.34 -9.63
C TRP A 21 9.58 -12.74 -9.64
N LEU A 22 9.49 -13.42 -8.50
CA LEU A 22 9.03 -14.80 -8.43
C LEU A 22 7.51 -14.92 -8.51
N PHE A 23 6.77 -14.06 -7.79
CA PHE A 23 5.32 -14.24 -7.55
C PHE A 23 4.43 -13.27 -8.32
N VAL A 24 4.96 -12.15 -8.83
CA VAL A 24 4.16 -11.16 -9.57
C VAL A 24 4.44 -11.17 -11.06
N PHE A 25 5.70 -11.34 -11.46
CA PHE A 25 6.11 -11.31 -12.86
C PHE A 25 6.71 -12.63 -13.36
N GLY A 26 6.99 -13.57 -12.50
CA GLY A 26 7.80 -14.74 -12.77
C GLY A 26 7.03 -16.07 -12.81
N PRO A 27 7.75 -17.17 -12.66
CA PRO A 27 7.24 -18.51 -12.96
C PRO A 27 6.09 -18.98 -12.06
N PHE A 28 5.94 -18.38 -10.88
CA PHE A 28 4.89 -18.78 -9.93
C PHE A 28 3.63 -17.92 -10.01
N TYR A 29 3.56 -17.00 -10.98
CA TYR A 29 2.41 -16.10 -11.13
C TYR A 29 1.14 -16.87 -11.51
N ASP A 30 1.22 -17.79 -12.47
CA ASP A 30 0.05 -18.48 -13.03
C ASP A 30 -0.48 -19.62 -12.16
N ASP A 31 0.24 -20.00 -11.09
CA ASP A 31 -0.17 -21.07 -10.18
C ASP A 31 -1.02 -20.54 -9.03
N ILE A 32 -2.33 -20.77 -9.10
CA ILE A 32 -3.29 -20.32 -8.10
C ILE A 32 -3.03 -20.94 -6.71
N VAL A 33 -2.52 -22.18 -6.65
CA VAL A 33 -2.24 -22.86 -5.38
C VAL A 33 -1.07 -22.20 -4.68
N ILE A 34 0.00 -21.87 -5.43
CA ILE A 34 1.15 -21.16 -4.91
C ILE A 34 0.73 -19.75 -4.46
N GLN A 35 -0.08 -19.03 -5.26
CA GLN A 35 -0.55 -17.68 -4.90
C GLN A 35 -1.42 -17.69 -3.63
N LEU A 36 -2.27 -18.70 -3.47
CA LEU A 36 -3.06 -18.88 -2.26
C LEU A 36 -2.16 -19.17 -1.04
N ALA A 37 -1.16 -20.04 -1.20
CA ALA A 37 -0.20 -20.34 -0.13
C ALA A 37 0.59 -19.08 0.27
N VAL A 38 1.08 -18.32 -0.69
CA VAL A 38 1.78 -17.03 -0.44
C VAL A 38 0.86 -16.06 0.29
N PHE A 39 -0.40 -15.93 -0.14
CA PHE A 39 -1.38 -15.07 0.52
C PHE A 39 -1.56 -15.48 1.99
N ILE A 40 -1.77 -16.76 2.28
CA ILE A 40 -1.95 -17.27 3.65
C ILE A 40 -0.71 -16.99 4.50
N VAL A 41 0.50 -17.26 3.97
CA VAL A 41 1.76 -17.04 4.69
C VAL A 41 1.98 -15.56 5.00
N VAL A 42 1.77 -14.68 4.02
CA VAL A 42 1.93 -13.23 4.20
C VAL A 42 0.90 -12.67 5.17
N MET A 43 -0.35 -13.16 5.10
CA MET A 43 -1.42 -12.80 6.06
C MET A 43 -1.08 -13.27 7.47
N GLY A 44 -0.68 -14.52 7.63
CA GLY A 44 -0.24 -15.07 8.92
C GLY A 44 0.90 -14.25 9.51
N TRP A 45 1.91 -13.91 8.71
CA TRP A 45 3.02 -13.07 9.13
C TRP A 45 2.56 -11.67 9.58
N ASN A 46 1.63 -11.06 8.82
CA ASN A 46 1.09 -9.75 9.20
C ASN A 46 0.31 -9.81 10.53
N VAL A 47 -0.49 -10.85 10.76
CA VAL A 47 -1.22 -11.05 12.02
C VAL A 47 -0.25 -11.22 13.19
N LEU A 48 0.80 -12.02 13.04
CA LEU A 48 1.82 -12.22 14.07
C LEU A 48 2.62 -10.95 14.37
N ARG A 49 2.83 -10.10 13.38
CA ARG A 49 3.66 -8.89 13.53
C ARG A 49 2.89 -7.69 14.07
N PHE A 50 1.64 -7.53 13.69
CA PHE A 50 0.83 -6.36 14.03
C PHE A 50 -0.37 -6.72 14.91
N SER A 51 -1.45 -7.17 14.30
CA SER A 51 -2.63 -7.71 14.98
C SER A 51 -3.65 -8.19 13.94
N LEU A 52 -4.60 -9.01 14.38
CA LEU A 52 -5.71 -9.44 13.55
C LEU A 52 -6.56 -8.24 13.07
N GLN A 53 -6.82 -7.28 13.97
CA GLN A 53 -7.63 -6.10 13.67
C GLN A 53 -7.00 -5.22 12.59
N GLU A 54 -5.68 -5.05 12.64
CA GLU A 54 -4.94 -4.26 11.64
C GLU A 54 -4.90 -4.97 10.29
N THR A 55 -4.79 -6.30 10.30
CA THR A 55 -4.86 -7.12 9.09
C THR A 55 -6.22 -7.04 8.42
N ILE A 56 -7.31 -7.12 9.19
CA ILE A 56 -8.68 -6.95 8.68
C ILE A 56 -8.89 -5.53 8.11
N SER A 57 -8.33 -4.51 8.76
CA SER A 57 -8.41 -3.13 8.26
C SER A 57 -7.72 -2.97 6.90
N LEU A 58 -6.54 -3.59 6.73
CA LEU A 58 -5.83 -3.61 5.44
C LEU A 58 -6.62 -4.35 4.36
N LEU A 59 -7.21 -5.49 4.69
CA LEU A 59 -8.06 -6.22 3.75
C LEU A 59 -9.27 -5.40 3.31
N LYS A 60 -9.93 -4.71 4.26
CA LYS A 60 -11.03 -3.79 3.93
C LYS A 60 -10.57 -2.67 3.01
N PHE A 61 -9.34 -2.17 3.19
CA PHE A 61 -8.75 -1.18 2.29
C PHE A 61 -8.49 -1.74 0.88
N CYS A 62 -8.04 -3.00 0.78
CA CYS A 62 -7.82 -3.66 -0.51
C CYS A 62 -9.12 -4.05 -1.23
N LEU A 63 -10.21 -4.24 -0.48
CA LEU A 63 -11.48 -4.78 -1.00
C LEU A 63 -12.05 -4.00 -2.20
N PRO A 64 -12.12 -2.66 -2.22
CA PRO A 64 -12.62 -1.94 -3.39
C PRO A 64 -11.75 -2.15 -4.63
N PHE A 65 -10.43 -2.30 -4.48
CA PHE A 65 -9.53 -2.60 -5.59
C PHE A 65 -9.73 -4.03 -6.10
N VAL A 66 -9.86 -5.01 -5.19
CA VAL A 66 -10.15 -6.40 -5.54
C VAL A 66 -11.49 -6.51 -6.27
N LEU A 67 -12.53 -5.84 -5.76
CA LEU A 67 -13.83 -5.79 -6.42
C LEU A 67 -13.75 -5.13 -7.80
N SER A 68 -13.01 -4.03 -7.95
CA SER A 68 -12.82 -3.38 -9.24
C SER A 68 -12.12 -4.30 -10.25
N LEU A 69 -11.08 -5.02 -9.83
CA LEU A 69 -10.39 -6.00 -10.68
C LEU A 69 -11.34 -7.10 -11.15
N PHE A 70 -12.21 -7.59 -10.24
CA PHE A 70 -13.20 -8.61 -10.58
C PHE A 70 -14.25 -8.09 -11.56
N VAL A 71 -14.79 -6.89 -11.34
CA VAL A 71 -15.76 -6.24 -12.24
C VAL A 71 -15.14 -5.98 -13.60
N PHE A 72 -13.92 -5.46 -13.68
CA PHE A 72 -13.21 -5.26 -14.94
C PHE A 72 -12.94 -6.59 -15.66
N GLY A 73 -12.55 -7.64 -14.95
CA GLY A 73 -12.40 -8.98 -15.51
C GLY A 73 -13.68 -9.48 -16.16
N LEU A 74 -14.83 -9.31 -15.49
CA LEU A 74 -16.15 -9.65 -16.04
C LEU A 74 -16.49 -8.82 -17.30
N ILE A 75 -16.27 -7.50 -17.25
CA ILE A 75 -16.54 -6.61 -18.39
C ILE A 75 -15.69 -7.01 -19.60
N PHE A 76 -14.39 -7.24 -19.42
CA PHE A 76 -13.50 -7.62 -20.50
C PHE A 76 -13.84 -9.00 -21.09
N GLN A 77 -14.29 -9.94 -20.28
CA GLN A 77 -14.79 -11.21 -20.74
C GLN A 77 -16.07 -11.04 -21.58
N PHE A 78 -17.00 -10.20 -21.12
CA PHE A 78 -18.27 -9.97 -21.81
C PHE A 78 -18.08 -9.33 -23.20
N ILE A 79 -17.05 -8.45 -23.33
CA ILE A 79 -16.71 -7.79 -24.59
C ILE A 79 -15.83 -8.71 -25.47
N GLN A 80 -15.52 -9.93 -25.03
CA GLN A 80 -14.64 -10.90 -25.72
C GLN A 80 -13.24 -10.37 -26.05
N LEU A 81 -12.84 -9.28 -25.42
CA LEU A 81 -11.52 -8.65 -25.62
C LEU A 81 -10.36 -9.53 -25.18
N LEU A 82 -10.61 -10.46 -24.27
CA LEU A 82 -9.55 -11.30 -23.68
C LEU A 82 -9.29 -12.58 -24.44
N GLY A 83 -10.15 -13.06 -25.31
CA GLY A 83 -9.93 -14.27 -26.13
C GLY A 83 -9.50 -15.53 -25.35
N ARG A 84 -9.34 -15.42 -24.03
CA ARG A 84 -8.86 -16.46 -23.12
C ARG A 84 -10.03 -17.12 -22.39
N THR A 85 -10.06 -18.43 -22.41
CA THR A 85 -11.05 -19.25 -21.67
C THR A 85 -10.87 -19.15 -20.15
N ASP A 86 -9.68 -18.78 -19.67
CA ASP A 86 -9.28 -18.84 -18.26
C ASP A 86 -9.28 -17.48 -17.54
N TRP A 87 -10.11 -16.54 -18.00
CA TRP A 87 -10.19 -15.20 -17.43
C TRP A 87 -10.49 -15.19 -15.91
N LEU A 88 -11.29 -16.16 -15.44
CA LEU A 88 -11.64 -16.27 -14.02
C LEU A 88 -10.42 -16.58 -13.17
N GLN A 89 -9.62 -17.54 -13.62
CA GLN A 89 -8.39 -17.92 -12.93
C GLN A 89 -7.40 -16.75 -12.87
N ASP A 90 -7.16 -16.08 -13.99
CA ASP A 90 -6.28 -14.92 -14.08
C ASP A 90 -6.77 -13.76 -13.18
N THR A 91 -8.09 -13.54 -13.14
CA THR A 91 -8.68 -12.52 -12.25
C THR A 91 -8.53 -12.90 -10.78
N LEU A 92 -8.76 -14.16 -10.41
CA LEU A 92 -8.59 -14.64 -9.04
C LEU A 92 -7.13 -14.53 -8.60
N ILE A 93 -6.17 -14.87 -9.46
CA ILE A 93 -4.75 -14.70 -9.19
C ILE A 93 -4.43 -13.23 -8.88
N LYS A 94 -4.89 -12.30 -9.72
CA LYS A 94 -4.70 -10.85 -9.48
C LYS A 94 -5.31 -10.39 -8.16
N CYS A 95 -6.48 -10.92 -7.81
CA CYS A 95 -7.14 -10.64 -6.52
C CYS A 95 -6.36 -11.15 -5.30
N LEU A 96 -5.56 -12.19 -5.45
CA LEU A 96 -4.67 -12.71 -4.40
C LEU A 96 -3.32 -11.97 -4.38
N VAL A 97 -2.72 -11.76 -5.53
CA VAL A 97 -1.40 -11.12 -5.69
C VAL A 97 -1.41 -9.68 -5.19
N PHE A 98 -2.47 -8.91 -5.48
CA PHE A 98 -2.54 -7.50 -5.12
C PHE A 98 -2.46 -7.28 -3.59
N PRO A 99 -3.35 -7.85 -2.75
CA PRO A 99 -3.26 -7.67 -1.31
C PRO A 99 -2.01 -8.31 -0.71
N SER A 100 -1.55 -9.47 -1.22
CA SER A 100 -0.32 -10.12 -0.76
C SER A 100 0.88 -9.20 -0.93
N SER A 101 1.02 -8.57 -2.10
CA SER A 101 2.13 -7.66 -2.42
C SER A 101 2.13 -6.42 -1.52
N LEU A 102 0.96 -5.81 -1.28
CA LEU A 102 0.83 -4.65 -0.41
C LEU A 102 1.17 -4.98 1.04
N ILE A 103 0.66 -6.10 1.56
CA ILE A 103 0.91 -6.53 2.93
C ILE A 103 2.38 -6.91 3.11
N PHE A 104 2.96 -7.64 2.16
CA PHE A 104 4.38 -7.99 2.17
C PHE A 104 5.28 -6.75 2.19
N LEU A 105 4.99 -5.78 1.32
CA LEU A 105 5.70 -4.51 1.28
C LEU A 105 5.59 -3.76 2.62
N LYS A 106 4.38 -3.68 3.20
CA LYS A 106 4.17 -3.07 4.52
C LYS A 106 5.04 -3.74 5.58
N ILE A 107 5.03 -5.08 5.66
CA ILE A 107 5.83 -5.83 6.64
C ILE A 107 7.31 -5.48 6.48
N LEU A 108 7.85 -5.53 5.27
CA LEU A 108 9.27 -5.27 5.03
C LEU A 108 9.67 -3.82 5.33
N LEU A 109 8.82 -2.85 5.01
CA LEU A 109 9.09 -1.45 5.32
C LEU A 109 9.14 -1.17 6.83
N THR A 110 8.53 -1.99 7.68
CA THR A 110 8.66 -1.83 9.14
C THR A 110 10.04 -2.17 9.67
N TYR A 111 10.81 -3.01 8.97
CA TYR A 111 12.18 -3.34 9.35
C TYR A 111 13.17 -2.20 9.08
N ILE A 112 12.84 -1.27 8.21
CA ILE A 112 13.63 -0.05 8.00
C ILE A 112 13.22 0.96 9.07
N THR A 113 14.07 1.26 10.04
CA THR A 113 13.80 2.26 11.07
C THR A 113 14.02 3.69 10.55
N TYR A 114 13.49 4.69 11.23
CA TYR A 114 13.78 6.10 10.89
C TYR A 114 15.26 6.43 11.08
N LEU A 115 15.92 5.83 12.08
CA LEU A 115 17.36 5.95 12.28
C LEU A 115 18.16 5.38 11.11
N ASP A 116 17.72 4.26 10.52
CA ASP A 116 18.35 3.71 9.33
C ASP A 116 18.32 4.74 8.17
N ILE A 117 17.18 5.41 7.97
CA ILE A 117 17.04 6.43 6.92
C ILE A 117 17.90 7.67 7.20
N LEU A 118 17.96 8.12 8.46
CA LEU A 118 18.81 9.25 8.86
C LEU A 118 20.29 8.97 8.67
N ASN A 119 20.72 7.72 8.86
CA ASN A 119 22.11 7.29 8.69
C ASN A 119 22.50 6.98 7.23
N LEU A 120 21.58 7.10 6.26
CA LEU A 120 21.93 6.93 4.86
C LEU A 120 22.86 8.05 4.37
N PRO A 121 23.87 7.74 3.53
CA PRO A 121 24.79 8.72 2.96
C PRO A 121 24.15 9.47 1.78
N ILE A 122 22.98 10.07 1.98
CA ILE A 122 22.24 10.83 0.98
C ILE A 122 21.94 12.24 1.50
N SER A 123 21.59 13.16 0.60
CA SER A 123 21.28 14.55 0.98
C SER A 123 20.10 14.61 1.97
N MET A 124 20.12 15.60 2.86
CA MET A 124 19.07 15.80 3.87
C MET A 124 17.66 15.87 3.26
N LYS A 125 17.52 16.55 2.13
CA LYS A 125 16.25 16.65 1.39
C LYS A 125 15.69 15.29 0.99
N LYS A 126 16.56 14.36 0.52
CA LYS A 126 16.16 12.99 0.16
C LYS A 126 15.80 12.17 1.40
N ARG A 127 16.51 12.34 2.52
CA ARG A 127 16.19 11.67 3.80
C ARG A 127 14.80 12.07 4.28
N ILE A 128 14.50 13.37 4.30
CA ILE A 128 13.16 13.88 4.68
C ILE A 128 12.09 13.27 3.78
N GLY A 129 12.30 13.27 2.45
CA GLY A 129 11.37 12.65 1.51
C GLY A 129 11.10 11.17 1.80
N LEU A 130 12.14 10.38 2.12
CA LEU A 130 11.99 8.98 2.47
C LEU A 130 11.27 8.77 3.81
N ILE A 131 11.55 9.60 4.81
CA ILE A 131 10.86 9.58 6.11
C ILE A 131 9.38 9.88 5.91
N THR A 132 9.05 10.93 5.15
CA THR A 132 7.67 11.32 4.85
C THR A 132 6.93 10.19 4.11
N MET A 133 7.54 9.62 3.09
CA MET A 133 6.96 8.50 2.33
C MET A 133 6.72 7.29 3.22
N LYS A 134 7.70 6.91 4.05
CA LYS A 134 7.55 5.79 4.99
C LYS A 134 6.43 6.07 6.00
N SER A 135 6.40 7.26 6.59
CA SER A 135 5.36 7.66 7.54
C SER A 135 3.97 7.62 6.90
N ALA A 136 3.82 8.18 5.71
CA ALA A 136 2.56 8.15 4.96
C ALA A 136 2.10 6.71 4.68
N PHE A 137 3.02 5.82 4.29
CA PHE A 137 2.68 4.43 4.00
C PHE A 137 2.30 3.63 5.25
N GLN A 138 2.99 3.82 6.37
CA GLN A 138 2.72 3.10 7.62
C GLN A 138 1.48 3.60 8.36
N LYS A 139 1.19 4.88 8.23
CA LYS A 139 0.17 5.57 9.02
C LYS A 139 -0.98 6.13 8.19
N GLY A 140 -1.04 5.74 6.91
CA GLY A 140 -2.03 6.23 5.95
C GLY A 140 -3.47 6.13 6.46
N GLU A 141 -3.80 5.08 7.21
CA GLU A 141 -5.14 4.93 7.82
C GLU A 141 -5.43 6.04 8.84
N LYS A 142 -4.48 6.38 9.71
CA LYS A 142 -4.64 7.46 10.70
C LYS A 142 -4.77 8.82 10.02
N ILE A 143 -3.98 9.05 8.96
CA ILE A 143 -4.06 10.27 8.15
C ILE A 143 -5.42 10.37 7.47
N MET A 144 -5.94 9.28 6.90
CA MET A 144 -7.25 9.25 6.25
C MET A 144 -8.41 9.46 7.23
N ARG A 145 -8.33 8.93 8.45
CA ARG A 145 -9.33 9.21 9.49
C ARG A 145 -9.34 10.68 9.87
N ARG A 146 -8.19 11.31 10.07
CA ARG A 146 -8.09 12.75 10.34
C ARG A 146 -8.57 13.59 9.16
N PHE A 147 -8.23 13.19 7.94
CA PHE A 147 -8.72 13.83 6.73
C PHE A 147 -10.27 13.79 6.65
N SER A 148 -10.88 12.64 6.92
CA SER A 148 -12.33 12.49 6.98
C SER A 148 -12.94 13.41 8.05
N TRP A 149 -12.32 13.52 9.21
CA TRP A 149 -12.76 14.42 10.26
C TRP A 149 -12.68 15.90 9.82
N TYR A 150 -11.56 16.32 9.20
CA TYR A 150 -11.44 17.68 8.67
C TYR A 150 -12.46 17.95 7.57
N LEU A 151 -12.69 17.04 6.67
CA LEU A 151 -13.71 17.17 5.62
C LEU A 151 -15.11 17.37 6.24
N ASN A 152 -15.47 16.58 7.25
CA ASN A 152 -16.77 16.69 7.91
C ASN A 152 -16.90 18.01 8.67
N THR A 153 -15.85 18.46 9.35
CA THR A 153 -15.84 19.71 10.11
C THR A 153 -15.93 20.95 9.20
N TYR A 154 -15.33 20.89 8.01
CA TYR A 154 -15.35 21.99 7.03
C TYR A 154 -16.40 21.83 5.94
N SER A 155 -17.25 20.78 6.00
CA SER A 155 -18.28 20.51 4.99
C SER A 155 -19.47 21.48 5.01
N ASP A 156 -19.60 22.30 6.05
CA ASP A 156 -20.65 23.35 6.13
C ASP A 156 -20.55 24.46 5.06
N LEU A 157 -19.52 24.38 4.20
CA LEU A 157 -19.33 25.28 3.06
C LEU A 157 -20.03 24.76 1.79
N ARG A 158 -21.26 24.32 1.91
CA ARG A 158 -22.09 23.70 0.85
C ARG A 158 -22.44 24.58 -0.35
N SER A 159 -22.07 25.85 -0.37
CA SER A 159 -22.49 26.81 -1.43
C SER A 159 -21.41 27.16 -2.47
N GLU A 160 -20.27 26.48 -2.48
CA GLU A 160 -19.18 26.84 -3.39
C GLU A 160 -19.12 25.98 -4.66
N SER A 161 -18.55 26.55 -5.74
CA SER A 161 -18.35 25.88 -7.00
C SER A 161 -17.57 24.56 -6.85
N ARG A 162 -17.88 23.55 -7.68
CA ARG A 162 -17.30 22.18 -7.64
C ARG A 162 -15.76 22.20 -7.63
N ILE A 163 -15.14 23.13 -8.35
CA ILE A 163 -13.67 23.30 -8.43
C ILE A 163 -13.09 23.74 -7.08
N LYS A 164 -13.72 24.70 -6.40
CA LYS A 164 -13.28 25.15 -5.07
C LYS A 164 -13.44 24.04 -4.02
N SER A 165 -14.49 23.23 -4.11
CA SER A 165 -14.70 22.08 -3.24
C SER A 165 -13.58 21.05 -3.38
N GLU A 166 -13.14 20.73 -4.59
CA GLU A 166 -12.04 19.78 -4.82
C GLU A 166 -10.69 20.35 -4.33
N MET A 167 -10.39 21.63 -4.62
CA MET A 167 -9.18 22.27 -4.10
C MET A 167 -9.13 22.28 -2.57
N LYS A 168 -10.26 22.47 -1.89
CA LYS A 168 -10.36 22.40 -0.43
C LYS A 168 -10.09 20.99 0.09
N LYS A 169 -10.56 19.93 -0.59
CA LYS A 169 -10.25 18.56 -0.22
C LYS A 169 -8.75 18.29 -0.27
N TYR A 170 -8.06 18.73 -1.32
CA TYR A 170 -6.60 18.61 -1.40
C TYR A 170 -5.89 19.44 -0.32
N ALA A 171 -6.34 20.64 -0.03
CA ALA A 171 -5.80 21.45 1.05
C ALA A 171 -5.98 20.79 2.42
N CYS A 172 -7.16 20.24 2.72
CA CYS A 172 -7.42 19.47 3.95
C CYS A 172 -6.53 18.23 4.05
N LEU A 173 -6.28 17.53 2.94
CA LEU A 173 -5.38 16.38 2.90
C LEU A 173 -3.93 16.81 3.25
N ILE A 174 -3.44 17.88 2.64
CA ILE A 174 -2.11 18.41 2.90
C ILE A 174 -1.98 18.86 4.36
N ILE A 175 -2.98 19.55 4.90
CA ILE A 175 -3.00 20.01 6.29
C ILE A 175 -3.03 18.79 7.25
N ALA A 176 -3.86 17.79 7.00
CA ALA A 176 -3.92 16.57 7.79
C ALA A 176 -2.57 15.83 7.81
N LEU A 177 -1.91 15.79 6.67
CA LEU A 177 -0.60 15.15 6.50
C LEU A 177 0.50 15.97 7.20
N TYR A 178 0.46 17.30 7.09
CA TYR A 178 1.40 18.21 7.74
C TYR A 178 1.28 18.16 9.27
N LEU A 179 0.07 18.28 9.81
CA LEU A 179 -0.19 18.23 11.25
C LEU A 179 0.21 16.87 11.84
N TYR A 180 -0.06 15.79 11.09
CA TYR A 180 0.34 14.47 11.53
C TYR A 180 1.86 14.30 11.60
N LEU A 181 2.59 14.87 10.64
CA LEU A 181 4.06 14.85 10.63
C LEU A 181 4.64 15.76 11.73
N TYR A 182 3.99 16.89 12.01
CA TYR A 182 4.45 17.85 13.02
C TYR A 182 4.28 17.33 14.46
N GLU A 183 3.21 16.57 14.74
CA GLU A 183 2.97 15.99 16.08
C GLU A 183 3.92 14.84 16.44
N GLU A 184 4.70 14.32 15.49
CA GLU A 184 5.58 13.17 15.69
C GLU A 184 7.09 13.52 15.70
N ILE A 185 7.43 14.78 15.46
CA ILE A 185 8.78 15.32 15.60
C ILE A 185 8.94 15.92 17.00
#